data_c5d95a038b902631f0c604100bbd2270
#
_entry.id   c5d95a038b902631f0c604100bbd2270
#
_cell.length_a   1.000
_cell.length_b   1.000
_cell.length_c   1.000
_cell.angle_alpha   90.00
_cell.angle_beta   90.00
_cell.angle_gamma   90.00
#
_symmetry.space_group_name_H-M   'P 1'
#
loop_
_entity.id
_entity.type
_entity.pdbx_description
1 polymer ?
#
loop_
_entity_poly.entity_id
_entity_poly.type
_entity_poly.pdbx_seq_one_letter_code
_entity_poly.pdbx_strand_id
1 'polypeptide(L)'
;APAGSAAAPTRREYTAGQMVKTAAFWLLFFIIVCSNMIGTGVIGHSRYIAVEAGVATGITALVVGLQSVCNGLGRLAFGALFDKKGNTFAMLTDVGCFILSCLLLLFSLRGGGAIPAVAGLLLIGFSYGGMPTMTSTVTADCFGTQNYGTNFSIANMSMLPASFGATIVGAIQT
;
A
#
# COMPACT_ATOMS: atom_id res chain seq x y z
N ALA A 1 -43.10 -19.96 -11.76
CA ALA A 1 -42.31 -18.90 -12.38
C ALA A 1 -41.11 -18.62 -11.50
N PRO A 2 -39.84 -18.76 -11.93
CA PRO A 2 -38.70 -18.39 -11.13
C PRO A 2 -38.60 -16.86 -11.09
N ALA A 3 -38.46 -16.33 -9.87
CA ALA A 3 -38.29 -14.92 -9.59
C ALA A 3 -37.06 -14.36 -10.34
N GLY A 4 -37.28 -13.24 -11.04
CA GLY A 4 -36.28 -12.59 -11.84
C GLY A 4 -35.03 -12.25 -11.04
N SER A 5 -33.90 -12.77 -11.45
CA SER A 5 -32.60 -12.34 -11.08
C SER A 5 -32.50 -10.86 -11.46
N ALA A 6 -32.45 -9.95 -10.45
CA ALA A 6 -32.11 -8.57 -10.66
C ALA A 6 -30.74 -8.55 -11.34
N ALA A 7 -30.69 -8.09 -12.58
CA ALA A 7 -29.43 -7.93 -13.31
C ALA A 7 -28.51 -7.03 -12.47
N ALA A 8 -27.37 -7.57 -12.06
CA ALA A 8 -26.33 -6.80 -11.43
C ALA A 8 -26.02 -5.59 -12.34
N PRO A 9 -25.78 -4.38 -11.79
CA PRO A 9 -25.49 -3.21 -12.61
C PRO A 9 -24.34 -3.57 -13.54
N THR A 10 -24.56 -3.36 -14.86
CA THR A 10 -23.57 -3.65 -15.89
C THR A 10 -22.32 -2.81 -15.60
N ARG A 11 -21.30 -3.41 -14.95
CA ARG A 11 -19.99 -2.78 -14.77
C ARG A 11 -19.43 -2.45 -16.15
N ARG A 12 -18.97 -1.23 -16.34
CA ARG A 12 -18.30 -0.87 -17.59
C ARG A 12 -17.03 -1.69 -17.71
N GLU A 13 -16.92 -2.45 -18.78
CA GLU A 13 -15.72 -3.21 -19.10
C GLU A 13 -14.79 -2.35 -19.96
N TYR A 14 -13.56 -2.20 -19.50
CA TYR A 14 -12.55 -1.40 -20.19
C TYR A 14 -11.48 -2.32 -20.79
N THR A 15 -11.11 -2.03 -22.05
CA THR A 15 -9.84 -2.54 -22.57
C THR A 15 -8.67 -1.75 -22.01
N ALA A 16 -7.47 -2.31 -22.04
CA ALA A 16 -6.26 -1.64 -21.55
C ALA A 16 -6.06 -0.24 -22.17
N GLY A 17 -6.28 -0.11 -23.49
CA GLY A 17 -6.18 1.16 -24.18
C GLY A 17 -7.26 2.19 -23.79
N GLN A 18 -8.43 1.73 -23.36
CA GLN A 18 -9.46 2.61 -22.80
C GLN A 18 -9.15 3.01 -21.37
N MET A 19 -8.68 2.06 -20.56
CA MET A 19 -8.30 2.28 -19.16
C MET A 19 -7.26 3.39 -19.02
N VAL A 20 -6.16 3.33 -19.78
CA VAL A 20 -5.07 4.32 -19.71
C VAL A 20 -5.46 5.71 -20.19
N LYS A 21 -6.59 5.86 -20.88
CA LYS A 21 -7.14 7.16 -21.29
C LYS A 21 -8.00 7.81 -20.21
N THR A 22 -8.31 7.11 -19.13
CA THR A 22 -9.14 7.64 -18.03
C THR A 22 -8.30 8.39 -17.00
N ALA A 23 -8.82 9.52 -16.52
CA ALA A 23 -8.20 10.24 -15.40
C ALA A 23 -8.16 9.38 -14.13
N ALA A 24 -9.16 8.51 -13.92
CA ALA A 24 -9.22 7.60 -12.79
C ALA A 24 -8.02 6.65 -12.74
N PHE A 25 -7.58 6.12 -13.90
CA PHE A 25 -6.39 5.29 -13.97
C PHE A 25 -5.13 6.04 -13.51
N TRP A 26 -4.90 7.25 -13.99
CA TRP A 26 -3.71 8.01 -13.65
C TRP A 26 -3.68 8.46 -12.18
N LEU A 27 -4.83 8.84 -11.62
CA LEU A 27 -4.94 9.14 -10.20
C LEU A 27 -4.59 7.92 -9.34
N LEU A 28 -5.19 6.77 -9.66
CA LEU A 28 -4.93 5.51 -8.99
C LEU A 28 -3.46 5.10 -9.13
N PHE A 29 -2.92 5.15 -10.36
CA PHE A 29 -1.54 4.82 -10.65
C PHE A 29 -0.57 5.69 -9.84
N PHE A 30 -0.81 7.00 -9.77
CA PHE A 30 0.03 7.91 -9.02
C PHE A 30 -0.03 7.64 -7.50
N ILE A 31 -1.22 7.40 -6.95
CA ILE A 31 -1.38 7.03 -5.53
C ILE A 31 -0.60 5.74 -5.22
N ILE A 32 -0.72 4.73 -6.08
CA ILE A 32 -0.02 3.46 -5.92
C ILE A 32 1.50 3.67 -6.01
N VAL A 33 2.00 4.44 -6.97
CA VAL A 33 3.43 4.76 -7.09
C VAL A 33 3.95 5.44 -5.83
N CYS A 34 3.29 6.51 -5.36
CA CYS A 34 3.71 7.24 -4.16
C CYS A 34 3.71 6.33 -2.92
N SER A 35 2.65 5.56 -2.71
CA SER A 35 2.55 4.66 -1.56
C SER A 35 3.60 3.56 -1.61
N ASN A 36 3.85 2.97 -2.77
CA ASN A 36 4.90 1.96 -2.94
C ASN A 36 6.31 2.56 -2.76
N MET A 37 6.58 3.79 -3.25
CA MET A 37 7.87 4.47 -3.03
C MET A 37 8.14 4.68 -1.54
N ILE A 38 7.15 5.19 -0.80
CA ILE A 38 7.24 5.38 0.65
C ILE A 38 7.46 4.02 1.34
N GLY A 39 6.62 3.04 1.01
CA GLY A 39 6.69 1.71 1.61
C GLY A 39 8.04 1.03 1.38
N THR A 40 8.52 0.95 0.13
CA THR A 40 9.81 0.33 -0.20
C THR A 40 10.98 1.11 0.41
N GLY A 41 10.93 2.44 0.40
CA GLY A 41 11.96 3.29 1.02
C GLY A 41 12.07 3.05 2.52
N VAL A 42 10.97 3.08 3.25
CA VAL A 42 10.97 2.87 4.71
C VAL A 42 11.27 1.42 5.07
N ILE A 43 10.64 0.45 4.40
CA ILE A 43 10.83 -0.98 4.69
C ILE A 43 12.27 -1.40 4.39
N GLY A 44 12.86 -0.92 3.29
CA GLY A 44 14.25 -1.20 2.95
C GLY A 44 15.27 -0.67 3.97
N HIS A 45 14.92 0.40 4.67
CA HIS A 45 15.79 1.05 5.67
C HIS A 45 15.29 0.89 7.10
N SER A 46 14.34 -0.02 7.35
CA SER A 46 13.70 -0.19 8.67
C SER A 46 14.68 -0.41 9.81
N ARG A 47 15.74 -1.20 9.57
CA ARG A 47 16.78 -1.45 10.58
C ARG A 47 17.53 -0.16 10.94
N TYR A 48 17.91 0.62 9.94
CA TYR A 48 18.61 1.88 10.14
C TYR A 48 17.73 2.87 10.91
N ILE A 49 16.49 3.05 10.47
CA ILE A 49 15.51 3.93 11.12
C ILE A 49 15.29 3.53 12.58
N ALA A 50 15.19 2.23 12.87
CA ALA A 50 15.00 1.74 14.23
C ALA A 50 16.21 2.07 15.12
N VAL A 51 17.43 1.85 14.63
CA VAL A 51 18.66 2.16 15.39
C VAL A 51 18.78 3.66 15.64
N GLU A 52 18.56 4.48 14.62
CA GLU A 52 18.62 5.94 14.72
C GLU A 52 17.61 6.52 15.73
N ALA A 53 16.44 5.89 15.80
CA ALA A 53 15.40 6.22 16.78
C ALA A 53 15.69 5.71 18.20
N GLY A 54 16.83 5.06 18.44
CA GLY A 54 17.23 4.56 19.76
C GLY A 54 16.70 3.17 20.12
N VAL A 55 16.23 2.39 19.12
CA VAL A 55 15.89 0.97 19.35
C VAL A 55 17.18 0.17 19.55
N ALA A 56 17.26 -0.59 20.63
CA ALA A 56 18.45 -1.41 20.92
C ALA A 56 18.75 -2.38 19.77
N THR A 57 20.01 -2.43 19.34
CA THR A 57 20.45 -3.23 18.18
C THR A 57 20.09 -4.72 18.29
N GLY A 58 20.03 -5.25 19.50
CA GLY A 58 19.65 -6.65 19.74
C GLY A 58 18.19 -6.99 19.41
N ILE A 59 17.29 -6.00 19.38
CA ILE A 59 15.87 -6.20 19.08
C ILE A 59 15.44 -5.66 17.72
N THR A 60 16.32 -4.97 16.98
CA THR A 60 15.97 -4.44 15.66
C THR A 60 15.56 -5.52 14.66
N ALA A 61 16.22 -6.68 14.70
CA ALA A 61 15.86 -7.82 13.87
C ALA A 61 14.43 -8.32 14.17
N LEU A 62 14.03 -8.32 15.45
CA LEU A 62 12.68 -8.68 15.87
C LEU A 62 11.65 -7.66 15.34
N VAL A 63 11.96 -6.36 15.42
CA VAL A 63 11.08 -5.30 14.90
C VAL A 63 10.86 -5.47 13.39
N VAL A 64 11.91 -5.72 12.62
CA VAL A 64 11.82 -5.97 11.16
C VAL A 64 11.04 -7.27 10.88
N GLY A 65 11.24 -8.31 11.66
CA GLY A 65 10.46 -9.54 11.58
C GLY A 65 8.96 -9.31 11.84
N LEU A 66 8.63 -8.58 12.91
CA LEU A 66 7.24 -8.20 13.21
C LEU A 66 6.63 -7.31 12.14
N GLN A 67 7.40 -6.40 11.55
CA GLN A 67 6.95 -5.59 10.40
C GLN A 67 6.53 -6.49 9.22
N SER A 68 7.30 -7.56 8.96
CA SER A 68 6.96 -8.54 7.91
C SER A 68 5.68 -9.32 8.24
N VAL A 69 5.45 -9.66 9.50
CA VAL A 69 4.18 -10.27 9.96
C VAL A 69 3.03 -9.30 9.77
N CYS A 70 3.20 -8.02 10.16
CA CYS A 70 2.20 -6.97 9.92
C CYS A 70 1.87 -6.81 8.44
N ASN A 71 2.87 -6.92 7.54
CA ASN A 71 2.65 -6.91 6.10
C ASN A 71 1.72 -8.05 5.64
N GLY A 72 1.94 -9.27 6.14
CA GLY A 72 1.04 -10.39 5.86
C GLY A 72 -0.38 -10.16 6.38
N LEU A 73 -0.51 -9.67 7.62
CA LEU A 73 -1.81 -9.34 8.22
C LEU A 73 -2.53 -8.22 7.48
N GLY A 74 -1.80 -7.23 6.98
CA GLY A 74 -2.33 -6.13 6.18
C GLY A 74 -3.07 -6.60 4.94
N ARG A 75 -2.53 -7.59 4.23
CA ARG A 75 -3.19 -8.19 3.05
C ARG A 75 -4.58 -8.73 3.37
N LEU A 76 -4.68 -9.47 4.47
CA LEU A 76 -5.93 -10.06 4.91
C LEU A 76 -6.91 -8.99 5.41
N ALA A 77 -6.41 -8.05 6.21
CA ALA A 77 -7.25 -7.01 6.81
C ALA A 77 -7.84 -6.06 5.76
N PHE A 78 -7.01 -5.57 4.82
CA PHE A 78 -7.48 -4.68 3.75
C PHE A 78 -8.36 -5.41 2.74
N GLY A 79 -8.12 -6.71 2.46
CA GLY A 79 -9.03 -7.52 1.68
C GLY A 79 -10.40 -7.62 2.32
N ALA A 80 -10.46 -7.98 3.60
CA ALA A 80 -11.71 -8.06 4.35
C ALA A 80 -12.41 -6.70 4.50
N LEU A 81 -11.63 -5.62 4.62
CA LEU A 81 -12.17 -4.25 4.70
C LEU A 81 -12.80 -3.82 3.38
N PHE A 82 -12.15 -4.16 2.26
CA PHE A 82 -12.68 -3.94 0.93
C PHE A 82 -14.02 -4.67 0.74
N ASP A 83 -14.07 -5.95 1.08
CA ASP A 83 -15.29 -6.77 0.94
C ASP A 83 -16.46 -6.24 1.79
N LYS A 84 -16.17 -5.71 2.99
CA LYS A 84 -17.20 -5.25 3.93
C LYS A 84 -17.64 -3.81 3.70
N LYS A 85 -16.72 -2.89 3.38
CA LYS A 85 -16.98 -1.44 3.33
C LYS A 85 -16.70 -0.81 1.97
N GLY A 86 -16.25 -1.60 1.01
CA GLY A 86 -15.98 -1.17 -0.35
C GLY A 86 -14.66 -0.44 -0.53
N ASN A 87 -14.38 -0.14 -1.80
CA ASN A 87 -13.12 0.37 -2.30
C ASN A 87 -12.70 1.70 -1.66
N THR A 88 -13.57 2.71 -1.69
CA THR A 88 -13.24 4.06 -1.22
C THR A 88 -12.84 4.08 0.25
N PHE A 89 -13.59 3.36 1.09
CA PHE A 89 -13.30 3.31 2.52
C PHE A 89 -11.98 2.58 2.80
N ALA A 90 -11.73 1.47 2.12
CA ALA A 90 -10.49 0.72 2.28
C ALA A 90 -9.27 1.54 1.85
N MET A 91 -9.34 2.24 0.70
CA MET A 91 -8.27 3.13 0.22
C MET A 91 -8.00 4.30 1.17
N LEU A 92 -9.05 4.98 1.65
CA LEU A 92 -8.88 6.11 2.58
C LEU A 92 -8.27 5.64 3.90
N THR A 93 -8.66 4.45 4.39
CA THR A 93 -8.09 3.87 5.61
C THR A 93 -6.61 3.55 5.41
N ASP A 94 -6.24 2.96 4.27
CA ASP A 94 -4.85 2.62 3.96
C ASP A 94 -3.97 3.86 3.86
N VAL A 95 -4.40 4.87 3.10
CA VAL A 95 -3.70 6.17 3.00
C VAL A 95 -3.58 6.84 4.37
N GLY A 96 -4.64 6.79 5.19
CA GLY A 96 -4.61 7.28 6.57
C GLY A 96 -3.57 6.57 7.43
N CYS A 97 -3.46 5.25 7.32
CA CYS A 97 -2.43 4.46 8.01
C CYS A 97 -1.01 4.82 7.53
N PHE A 98 -0.80 5.03 6.21
CA PHE A 98 0.48 5.52 5.68
C PHE A 98 0.85 6.88 6.25
N ILE A 99 -0.07 7.84 6.25
CA ILE A 99 0.16 9.19 6.80
C ILE A 99 0.51 9.10 8.30
N LEU A 100 -0.27 8.35 9.07
CA LEU A 100 -0.03 8.17 10.51
C LEU A 100 1.33 7.53 10.77
N SER A 101 1.71 6.51 9.99
CA SER A 101 3.03 5.88 10.07
C SER A 101 4.15 6.90 9.83
N CYS A 102 4.04 7.70 8.77
CA CYS A 102 5.04 8.74 8.47
C CYS A 102 5.15 9.78 9.59
N LEU A 103 4.02 10.19 10.17
CA LEU A 103 4.01 11.12 11.30
C LEU A 103 4.67 10.52 12.55
N LEU A 104 4.40 9.25 12.86
CA LEU A 104 5.04 8.55 13.99
C LEU A 104 6.55 8.44 13.81
N LEU A 105 7.01 8.09 12.60
CA LEU A 105 8.43 8.01 12.28
C LEU A 105 9.10 9.39 12.36
N LEU A 106 8.47 10.42 11.82
CA LEU A 106 8.98 11.78 11.87
C LEU A 106 9.09 12.30 13.31
N PHE A 107 8.07 12.03 14.14
CA PHE A 107 8.07 12.37 15.55
C PHE A 107 9.19 11.64 16.30
N SER A 108 9.38 10.36 16.02
CA SER A 108 10.43 9.55 16.62
C SER A 108 11.82 10.12 16.31
N LEU A 109 12.11 10.43 15.05
CA LEU A 109 13.41 10.99 14.62
C LEU A 109 13.66 12.40 15.15
N ARG A 110 12.62 13.12 15.57
CA ARG A 110 12.75 14.45 16.22
C ARG A 110 12.89 14.38 17.76
N GLY A 111 13.22 13.22 18.29
CA GLY A 111 13.43 13.03 19.73
C GLY A 111 12.30 12.31 20.47
N GLY A 112 11.30 11.80 19.75
CA GLY A 112 10.19 11.04 20.34
C GLY A 112 10.59 9.62 20.81
N GLY A 113 11.79 9.15 20.45
CA GLY A 113 12.36 7.90 20.93
C GLY A 113 11.88 6.64 20.20
N ALA A 114 12.22 5.48 20.74
CA ALA A 114 12.06 4.17 20.12
C ALA A 114 10.60 3.71 19.97
N ILE A 115 9.71 4.06 20.89
CA ILE A 115 8.32 3.57 20.89
C ILE A 115 7.55 4.01 19.64
N PRO A 116 7.46 5.32 19.30
CA PRO A 116 6.80 5.73 18.08
C PRO A 116 7.50 5.25 16.81
N ALA A 117 8.83 5.02 16.84
CA ALA A 117 9.53 4.40 15.72
C ALA A 117 9.02 2.99 15.44
N VAL A 118 8.98 2.14 16.46
CA VAL A 118 8.48 0.77 16.34
C VAL A 118 7.02 0.77 15.87
N ALA A 119 6.16 1.59 16.47
CA ALA A 119 4.76 1.69 16.08
C ALA A 119 4.62 2.13 14.60
N GLY A 120 5.39 3.12 14.17
CA GLY A 120 5.40 3.58 12.77
C GLY A 120 5.90 2.51 11.80
N LEU A 121 6.98 1.79 12.14
CA LEU A 121 7.51 0.71 11.32
C LEU A 121 6.52 -0.46 11.18
N LEU A 122 5.83 -0.83 12.25
CA LEU A 122 4.81 -1.90 12.19
C LEU A 122 3.60 -1.44 11.37
N LEU A 123 3.16 -0.20 11.55
CA LEU A 123 2.01 0.34 10.84
C LEU A 123 2.28 0.50 9.34
N ILE A 124 3.48 0.95 8.93
CA ILE A 124 3.80 1.02 7.51
C ILE A 124 3.92 -0.37 6.88
N GLY A 125 4.43 -1.36 7.63
CA GLY A 125 4.42 -2.75 7.20
C GLY A 125 3.00 -3.23 6.94
N PHE A 126 2.08 -2.95 7.85
CA PHE A 126 0.67 -3.30 7.73
C PHE A 126 0.00 -2.67 6.52
N SER A 127 0.14 -1.36 6.32
CA SER A 127 -0.42 -0.65 5.16
C SER A 127 0.21 -1.12 3.85
N TYR A 128 1.54 -1.24 3.80
CA TYR A 128 2.20 -1.72 2.59
C TYR A 128 1.75 -3.12 2.18
N GLY A 129 1.38 -3.97 3.15
CA GLY A 129 0.78 -5.28 2.90
C GLY A 129 -0.57 -5.19 2.18
N GLY A 130 -1.35 -4.16 2.44
CA GLY A 130 -2.64 -3.91 1.79
C GLY A 130 -2.53 -3.53 0.31
N MET A 131 -1.44 -2.90 -0.12
CA MET A 131 -1.28 -2.33 -1.45
C MET A 131 -1.52 -3.31 -2.63
N PRO A 132 -0.96 -4.53 -2.66
CA PRO A 132 -1.24 -5.47 -3.75
C PRO A 132 -2.71 -5.86 -3.83
N THR A 133 -3.35 -6.07 -2.67
CA THR A 133 -4.77 -6.40 -2.58
C THR A 133 -5.63 -5.24 -3.08
N MET A 134 -5.30 -4.02 -2.65
CA MET A 134 -6.00 -2.80 -3.08
C MET A 134 -5.84 -2.57 -4.59
N THR A 135 -4.64 -2.70 -5.13
CA THR A 135 -4.40 -2.55 -6.58
C THR A 135 -5.24 -3.54 -7.38
N SER A 136 -5.29 -4.79 -6.94
CA SER A 136 -6.07 -5.86 -7.55
C SER A 136 -7.58 -5.57 -7.54
N THR A 137 -8.12 -5.31 -6.35
CA THR A 137 -9.56 -5.12 -6.16
C THR A 137 -10.07 -3.83 -6.83
N VAL A 138 -9.30 -2.73 -6.73
CA VAL A 138 -9.65 -1.46 -7.36
C VAL A 138 -9.61 -1.57 -8.89
N THR A 139 -8.62 -2.27 -9.43
CA THR A 139 -8.55 -2.50 -10.89
C THR A 139 -9.76 -3.27 -11.38
N ALA A 140 -10.16 -4.33 -10.68
CA ALA A 140 -11.35 -5.12 -11.01
C ALA A 140 -12.64 -4.30 -10.87
N ASP A 141 -12.75 -3.47 -9.83
CA ASP A 141 -13.95 -2.69 -9.52
C ASP A 141 -14.15 -1.51 -10.47
N CYS A 142 -13.08 -0.79 -10.79
CA CYS A 142 -13.14 0.41 -11.64
C CYS A 142 -13.11 0.10 -13.14
N PHE A 143 -12.43 -0.96 -13.56
CA PHE A 143 -12.17 -1.22 -14.99
C PHE A 143 -12.77 -2.54 -15.50
N GLY A 144 -13.47 -3.28 -14.63
CA GLY A 144 -14.13 -4.52 -14.98
C GLY A 144 -13.22 -5.75 -14.93
N THR A 145 -13.82 -6.91 -15.15
CA THR A 145 -13.16 -8.22 -14.99
C THR A 145 -12.84 -8.91 -16.31
N GLN A 146 -13.45 -8.48 -17.42
CA GLN A 146 -13.27 -9.13 -18.73
C GLN A 146 -11.83 -9.08 -19.24
N ASN A 147 -11.17 -7.91 -19.06
CA ASN A 147 -9.77 -7.70 -19.45
C ASN A 147 -8.86 -7.55 -18.22
N TYR A 148 -9.27 -8.13 -17.07
CA TYR A 148 -8.60 -7.92 -15.78
C TYR A 148 -7.10 -8.20 -15.82
N GLY A 149 -6.67 -9.33 -16.42
CA GLY A 149 -5.26 -9.71 -16.45
C GLY A 149 -4.37 -8.64 -17.09
N THR A 150 -4.79 -8.08 -18.24
CA THR A 150 -4.05 -7.02 -18.92
C THR A 150 -4.12 -5.70 -18.17
N ASN A 151 -5.31 -5.33 -17.69
CA ASN A 151 -5.52 -4.10 -16.94
C ASN A 151 -4.71 -4.09 -15.63
N PHE A 152 -4.72 -5.19 -14.88
CA PHE A 152 -3.96 -5.35 -13.66
C PHE A 152 -2.45 -5.34 -13.92
N SER A 153 -1.97 -5.97 -14.99
CA SER A 153 -0.56 -5.94 -15.36
C SER A 153 -0.06 -4.52 -15.62
N ILE A 154 -0.86 -3.70 -16.32
CA ILE A 154 -0.53 -2.29 -16.57
C ILE A 154 -0.56 -1.47 -15.28
N ALA A 155 -1.58 -1.65 -14.43
CA ALA A 155 -1.63 -0.99 -13.13
C ALA A 155 -0.42 -1.36 -12.25
N ASN A 156 0.03 -2.62 -12.32
CA ASN A 156 1.17 -3.12 -11.55
C ASN A 156 2.54 -2.63 -12.08
N MET A 157 2.60 -2.05 -13.29
CA MET A 157 3.80 -1.33 -13.78
C MET A 157 4.17 -0.13 -12.89
N SER A 158 3.25 0.34 -12.05
CA SER A 158 3.53 1.32 -10.99
C SER A 158 4.65 0.89 -10.03
N MET A 159 4.94 -0.40 -9.92
CA MET A 159 6.08 -0.90 -9.14
C MET A 159 7.45 -0.53 -9.73
N LEU A 160 7.55 -0.28 -11.03
CA LEU A 160 8.81 0.10 -11.67
C LEU A 160 9.32 1.45 -11.14
N PRO A 161 8.58 2.57 -11.24
CA PRO A 161 9.03 3.82 -10.65
C PRO A 161 9.12 3.76 -9.12
N ALA A 162 8.28 2.95 -8.46
CA ALA A 162 8.31 2.80 -7.02
C ALA A 162 9.60 2.13 -6.49
N SER A 163 10.24 1.26 -7.27
CA SER A 163 11.50 0.61 -6.88
C SER A 163 12.65 1.60 -6.68
N PHE A 164 12.60 2.76 -7.30
CA PHE A 164 13.58 3.83 -7.07
C PHE A 164 13.47 4.48 -5.68
N GLY A 165 12.37 4.26 -4.95
CA GLY A 165 12.17 4.82 -3.61
C GLY A 165 13.28 4.44 -2.63
N ALA A 166 13.64 3.17 -2.56
CA ALA A 166 14.73 2.69 -1.72
C ALA A 166 16.11 3.25 -2.14
N THR A 167 16.34 3.36 -3.45
CA THR A 167 17.58 3.93 -3.99
C THR A 167 17.71 5.42 -3.68
N ILE A 168 16.63 6.18 -3.77
CA ILE A 168 16.62 7.61 -3.44
C ILE A 168 16.91 7.81 -1.96
N VAL A 169 16.28 7.04 -1.08
CA VAL A 169 16.54 7.09 0.37
C VAL A 169 17.99 6.72 0.66
N GLY A 170 18.53 5.67 0.04
CA GLY A 170 19.93 5.29 0.19
C GLY A 170 20.91 6.37 -0.27
N ALA A 171 20.63 7.06 -1.37
CA ALA A 171 21.47 8.14 -1.89
C ALA A 171 21.46 9.43 -1.02
N ILE A 172 20.40 9.64 -0.23
CA ILE A 172 20.34 10.80 0.71
C ILE A 172 21.13 10.51 2.00
N GLN A 173 21.34 9.23 2.32
CA GLN A 173 22.06 8.82 3.54
C GLN A 173 23.59 8.80 3.39
N THR A 174 24.10 8.88 2.16
CA THR A 174 25.54 8.99 1.85
C THR A 174 25.98 10.43 1.71
#